data_8722971e9fbb3c0e56bdf38e7b64c2c3
#
_entry.id   8722971e9fbb3c0e56bdf38e7b64c2c3
#
_cell.length_a   1.000
_cell.length_b   1.000
_cell.length_c   1.000
_cell.angle_alpha   90.00
_cell.angle_beta   90.00
_cell.angle_gamma   90.00
#
_symmetry.space_group_name_H-M   'P 1'
#
loop_
_entity.id
_entity.type
_entity.pdbx_description
1 polymer ?
#
loop_
_entity_poly.entity_id
_entity_poly.type
_entity_poly.pdbx_seq_one_letter_code
_entity_poly.pdbx_strand_id
1 'polypeptide(L)' 'MPIIQFNLMEGRSEATKRELAKRVCETVCDVLGSKPEAVRILIHELGNNDFSVAGITAAENRESSSSSEASYDEN' A
#
# COMPACT_ATOMS: atom_id res chain seq x y z
N MET A 1 -17.39 12.87 1.51
CA MET A 1 -16.88 11.80 0.75
C MET A 1 -15.41 11.77 0.85
N PRO A 2 -14.78 11.10 1.83
CA PRO A 2 -13.33 10.99 1.79
C PRO A 2 -12.87 9.94 0.78
N ILE A 3 -11.74 10.20 0.15
CA ILE A 3 -11.11 9.27 -0.76
C ILE A 3 -9.71 9.02 -0.25
N ILE A 4 -9.40 7.76 0.04
CA ILE A 4 -8.09 7.39 0.54
C ILE A 4 -7.45 6.50 -0.50
N GLN A 5 -6.23 6.81 -0.86
CA GLN A 5 -5.53 5.99 -1.83
C GLN A 5 -4.24 5.47 -1.23
N PHE A 6 -4.05 4.16 -1.33
CA PHE A 6 -2.82 3.53 -0.91
C PHE A 6 -2.00 3.17 -2.13
N ASN A 7 -0.71 3.36 -2.04
CA ASN A 7 0.22 2.87 -3.04
C ASN A 7 1.09 1.85 -2.34
N LEU A 8 0.92 0.59 -2.68
CA LEU A 8 1.61 -0.50 -1.99
C LEU A 8 2.36 -1.35 -2.99
N MET A 9 3.48 -1.91 -2.56
CA MET A 9 4.13 -2.91 -3.40
C MET A 9 3.24 -4.14 -3.46
N GLU A 10 3.22 -4.80 -4.61
CA GLU A 10 2.39 -5.97 -4.77
C GLU A 10 2.91 -7.11 -3.90
N GLY A 11 2.10 -8.11 -3.67
CA GLY A 11 2.50 -9.28 -2.91
C GLY A 11 1.63 -9.60 -1.72
N ARG A 12 0.75 -8.71 -1.35
CA ARG A 12 -0.13 -8.99 -0.23
C ARG A 12 -1.36 -9.74 -0.70
N SER A 13 -1.89 -10.60 0.18
CA SER A 13 -3.04 -11.41 -0.19
C SER A 13 -4.30 -10.57 -0.26
N GLU A 14 -5.32 -11.13 -0.90
CA GLU A 14 -6.60 -10.46 -0.96
C GLU A 14 -7.19 -10.28 0.43
N ALA A 15 -7.01 -11.26 1.30
CA ALA A 15 -7.54 -11.17 2.64
C ALA A 15 -6.92 -10.01 3.39
N THR A 16 -5.61 -9.81 3.23
CA THR A 16 -4.93 -8.71 3.88
C THR A 16 -5.44 -7.36 3.37
N LYS A 17 -5.65 -7.25 2.06
CA LYS A 17 -6.14 -6.00 1.50
C LYS A 17 -7.56 -5.71 1.95
N ARG A 18 -8.39 -6.76 2.06
CA ARG A 18 -9.76 -6.57 2.54
C ARG A 18 -9.78 -6.10 3.99
N GLU A 19 -8.89 -6.66 4.80
CA GLU A 19 -8.81 -6.25 6.19
C GLU A 19 -8.33 -4.81 6.31
N LEU A 20 -7.37 -4.41 5.50
CA LEU A 20 -6.90 -3.03 5.49
C LEU A 20 -8.03 -2.08 5.15
N ALA A 21 -8.78 -2.37 4.10
CA ALA A 21 -9.88 -1.51 3.71
C ALA A 21 -10.92 -1.39 4.82
N LYS A 22 -11.22 -2.51 5.47
CA LYS A 22 -12.21 -2.50 6.53
C LYS A 22 -11.78 -1.64 7.70
N ARG A 23 -10.56 -1.82 8.15
CA ARG A 23 -10.09 -1.10 9.33
C ARG A 23 -9.89 0.38 9.05
N VAL A 24 -9.43 0.71 7.85
CA VAL A 24 -9.26 2.11 7.49
C VAL A 24 -10.63 2.78 7.41
N CYS A 25 -11.62 2.10 6.82
CA CYS A 25 -12.95 2.66 6.75
C CYS A 25 -13.50 2.94 8.15
N GLU A 26 -13.31 2.01 9.06
CA GLU A 26 -13.81 2.19 10.43
C GLU A 26 -13.14 3.38 11.09
N THR A 27 -11.85 3.51 10.92
CA THR A 27 -11.13 4.61 11.54
C THR A 27 -11.56 5.96 10.94
N VAL A 28 -11.70 6.01 9.63
CA VAL A 28 -12.12 7.24 8.97
C VAL A 28 -13.50 7.66 9.46
N CYS A 29 -14.41 6.70 9.57
CA CYS A 29 -15.74 7.02 10.04
C CYS A 29 -15.74 7.51 11.47
N ASP A 30 -14.92 6.89 12.32
CA ASP A 30 -14.83 7.31 13.70
C ASP A 30 -14.26 8.72 13.84
N VAL A 31 -13.23 9.00 13.12
CA VAL A 31 -12.53 10.27 13.31
C VAL A 31 -13.23 11.41 12.60
N LEU A 32 -13.69 11.17 11.37
CA LEU A 32 -14.27 12.24 10.58
C LEU A 32 -15.77 12.32 10.67
N GLY A 33 -16.40 11.33 11.26
CA GLY A 33 -17.86 11.31 11.33
C GLY A 33 -18.52 10.96 10.02
N SER A 34 -17.76 10.36 9.10
CA SER A 34 -18.31 10.00 7.80
C SER A 34 -19.14 8.75 7.88
N LYS A 35 -20.10 8.61 6.98
CA LYS A 35 -20.84 7.37 6.86
C LYS A 35 -20.03 6.38 6.04
N PRO A 36 -20.09 5.09 6.36
CA PRO A 36 -19.30 4.11 5.61
C PRO A 36 -19.53 4.17 4.11
N GLU A 37 -20.74 4.40 3.68
CA GLU A 37 -21.05 4.44 2.26
C GLU A 37 -20.38 5.59 1.54
N ALA A 38 -19.94 6.61 2.26
CA ALA A 38 -19.29 7.75 1.65
C ALA A 38 -17.79 7.57 1.51
N VAL A 39 -17.22 6.54 2.16
CA VAL A 39 -15.77 6.36 2.15
C VAL A 39 -15.35 5.58 0.93
N ARG A 40 -14.36 6.10 0.21
CA ARG A 40 -13.80 5.43 -0.97
C ARG A 40 -12.36 5.11 -0.67
N ILE A 41 -11.99 3.85 -0.86
CA ILE A 41 -10.62 3.43 -0.61
C ILE A 41 -10.10 2.75 -1.87
N LEU A 42 -8.97 3.25 -2.37
CA LEU A 42 -8.37 2.71 -3.55
C LEU A 42 -7.01 2.16 -3.18
N ILE A 43 -6.67 1.01 -3.76
CA ILE A 43 -5.37 0.42 -3.53
C ILE A 43 -4.71 0.24 -4.88
N HIS A 44 -3.55 0.87 -5.04
CA HIS A 44 -2.79 0.79 -6.26
C HIS A 44 -1.55 -0.03 -5.95
N GLU A 45 -1.42 -1.19 -6.61
CA GLU A 45 -0.29 -2.07 -6.36
C GLU A 45 0.81 -1.84 -7.36
N LEU A 46 2.03 -1.81 -6.88
CA LEU A 46 3.19 -1.51 -7.70
C LEU A 46 4.05 -2.76 -7.80
N GLY A 47 4.50 -3.06 -9.01
CA GLY A 47 5.46 -4.12 -9.20
C GLY A 47 6.87 -3.64 -8.90
N ASN A 48 7.81 -4.57 -8.91
CA ASN A 48 9.17 -4.24 -8.54
C ASN A 48 9.86 -3.29 -9.52
N ASN A 49 9.37 -3.17 -10.72
CA ASN A 49 9.92 -2.21 -11.67
C ASN A 49 9.11 -0.93 -11.75
N ASP A 50 8.11 -0.80 -10.90
CA ASP A 50 7.26 0.38 -10.90
C ASP A 50 7.58 1.33 -9.75
N PHE A 51 8.58 1.02 -8.97
CA PHE A 51 8.97 1.85 -7.84
C PHE A 51 10.48 1.96 -7.84
N SER A 52 10.97 3.16 -7.77
CA SER A 52 12.42 3.38 -7.76
C SER A 52 12.77 4.47 -6.76
N VAL A 53 13.99 4.37 -6.26
CA VAL A 53 14.55 5.42 -5.42
C VAL A 53 15.86 5.80 -6.10
N ALA A 54 16.04 7.07 -6.35
CA ALA A 54 17.23 7.58 -7.06
C ALA A 54 17.39 6.92 -8.44
N GLY A 55 16.24 6.56 -9.04
CA GLY A 55 16.25 5.94 -10.36
C GLY A 55 16.58 4.46 -10.37
N ILE A 56 16.75 3.85 -9.20
CA ILE A 56 17.04 2.42 -9.12
C ILE A 56 15.78 1.73 -8.66
N THR A 57 15.30 0.79 -9.46
CA THR A 57 14.05 0.13 -9.14
C THR A 57 14.23 -0.85 -7.99
N ALA A 58 13.12 -1.24 -7.39
CA ALA A 58 13.15 -2.24 -6.33
C ALA A 58 13.71 -3.55 -6.86
N ALA A 59 13.38 -3.91 -8.10
CA ALA A 59 13.91 -5.14 -8.70
C ALA A 59 15.42 -5.09 -8.81
N GLU A 60 15.97 -3.98 -9.29
CA GLU A 60 17.41 -3.84 -9.40
C GLU A 60 18.09 -3.88 -8.04
N ASN A 61 17.46 -3.25 -7.08
CA ASN A 61 18.04 -3.19 -5.77
C ASN A 61 18.12 -4.58 -5.13
N ARG A 62 17.11 -5.39 -5.34
CA ARG A 62 17.15 -6.75 -4.82
C ARG A 62 18.19 -7.59 -5.53
N GLU A 63 18.35 -7.39 -6.82
CA GLU A 63 19.32 -8.15 -7.57
C GLU A 63 20.75 -7.83 -7.14
N SER A 64 21.03 -6.57 -6.89
CA SER A 64 22.39 -6.20 -6.60
C SER A 64 22.74 -6.27 -5.14
N SER A 65 21.76 -6.41 -4.25
CA SER A 65 22.05 -6.33 -2.87
C SER A 65 21.28 -7.39 -2.18
N SER A 66 21.69 -8.57 -2.32
CA SER A 66 20.91 -9.66 -1.85
C SER A 66 20.71 -9.67 -0.37
N SER A 67 21.57 -9.04 0.35
CA SER A 67 21.46 -9.17 1.79
C SER A 67 20.79 -8.00 2.44
N SER A 68 20.70 -6.91 1.80
CA SER A 68 20.23 -5.75 2.53
C SER A 68 18.94 -5.25 2.01
N GLU A 69 18.17 -6.07 1.57
CA GLU A 69 17.02 -5.65 0.95
C GLU A 69 15.92 -5.24 1.77
N ALA A 70 16.00 -5.38 2.98
CA ALA A 70 14.87 -5.15 3.79
C ALA A 70 14.26 -3.80 3.74
N SER A 71 14.99 -2.85 3.27
CA SER A 71 14.51 -1.50 3.37
C SER A 71 13.25 -1.23 2.59
N TYR A 72 12.90 -2.08 1.66
CA TYR A 72 11.74 -1.77 0.90
C TYR A 72 10.53 -2.48 1.36
N ASP A 73 10.65 -3.34 2.32
CA ASP A 73 9.55 -4.10 2.61
C ASP A 73 8.69 -3.63 3.58
N GLU A 74 9.08 -2.77 4.20
CA GLU A 74 8.43 -2.47 5.21
C GLU A 74 7.20 -1.99 5.00
N ASN A 75 6.85 -1.62 4.41
CA ASN A 75 5.61 -1.11 4.37
C ASN A 75 4.63 -2.01 4.31
#